data_b182fdb0a253a9fda5b5a84e5674e3e8
#
_entry.id   b182fdb0a253a9fda5b5a84e5674e3e8
#
_cell.length_a   1.000
_cell.length_b   1.000
_cell.length_c   1.000
_cell.angle_alpha   90.00
_cell.angle_beta   90.00
_cell.angle_gamma   90.00
#
_symmetry.space_group_name_H-M   'P 1'
#
loop_
_entity.id
_entity.type
_entity.pdbx_description
1 polymer ?
#
loop_
_entity_poly.entity_id
_entity_poly.type
_entity_poly.pdbx_seq_one_letter_code
_entity_poly.pdbx_strand_id
1 'polypeptide(L)'
;ILVDTNIIIDALANREPYADDAKRIMEKCAAREITGILAAHSIPNLFYILRKNFSQEERRFLLKNLCEIFQISDLNEKKIVAALENNAFSDFEDGLQEECAVEAMADYIVTRNPADFKHSRVKVILPDELLRELEKN
;
A
#
# COMPACT_ATOMS: atom_id res chain seq x y z
N ILE A 1 1.90 -4.71 -8.01
CA ILE A 1 1.83 -3.32 -7.50
C ILE A 1 2.10 -3.28 -6.01
N LEU A 2 2.79 -2.26 -5.55
CA LEU A 2 2.83 -1.95 -4.13
C LEU A 2 1.71 -0.97 -3.82
N VAL A 3 0.92 -1.24 -2.79
CA VAL A 3 -0.23 -0.43 -2.40
C VAL A 3 0.13 0.41 -1.17
N ASP A 4 0.03 1.73 -1.29
CA ASP A 4 0.25 2.65 -0.18
C ASP A 4 -0.77 2.38 0.93
N THR A 5 -0.33 2.47 2.17
CA THR A 5 -1.15 2.23 3.36
C THR A 5 -2.47 3.01 3.34
N ASN A 6 -2.47 4.25 2.85
CA ASN A 6 -3.69 5.07 2.79
C ASN A 6 -4.77 4.48 1.90
N ILE A 7 -4.41 3.75 0.84
CA ILE A 7 -5.39 3.08 -0.02
C ILE A 7 -6.17 2.03 0.79
N ILE A 8 -5.47 1.28 1.62
CA ILE A 8 -6.11 0.26 2.47
C ILE A 8 -7.06 0.92 3.49
N ILE A 9 -6.63 2.01 4.09
CA ILE A 9 -7.46 2.76 5.04
C ILE A 9 -8.72 3.28 4.33
N ASP A 10 -8.57 3.84 3.14
CA ASP A 10 -9.70 4.37 2.36
C ASP A 10 -10.74 3.27 2.09
N ALA A 11 -10.29 2.07 1.77
CA ALA A 11 -11.18 0.94 1.51
C ALA A 11 -11.86 0.45 2.79
N LEU A 12 -11.09 0.20 3.85
CA LEU A 12 -11.62 -0.41 5.08
C LEU A 12 -12.44 0.56 5.91
N ALA A 13 -12.04 1.82 5.98
CA ALA A 13 -12.75 2.86 6.74
C ALA A 13 -13.78 3.61 5.90
N ASN A 14 -13.97 3.21 4.65
CA ASN A 14 -14.96 3.78 3.73
C ASN A 14 -14.82 5.30 3.57
N ARG A 15 -13.61 5.76 3.32
CA ARG A 15 -13.32 7.21 3.17
C ARG A 15 -13.70 7.72 1.80
N GLU A 16 -14.74 8.55 1.75
CA GLU A 16 -15.15 9.19 0.50
C GLU A 16 -14.26 10.40 0.19
N PRO A 17 -13.98 10.72 -1.07
CA PRO A 17 -14.45 10.04 -2.29
C PRO A 17 -13.55 8.90 -2.76
N TYR A 18 -12.62 8.43 -1.94
CA TYR A 18 -11.55 7.49 -2.32
C TYR A 18 -11.92 6.01 -2.19
N ALA A 19 -12.98 5.72 -1.42
CA ALA A 19 -13.30 4.35 -1.02
C ALA A 19 -13.59 3.41 -2.20
N ASP A 20 -14.35 3.86 -3.19
CA ASP A 20 -14.78 2.98 -4.30
C ASP A 20 -13.58 2.47 -5.10
N ASP A 21 -12.69 3.35 -5.51
CA ASP A 21 -11.50 2.96 -6.28
C ASP A 21 -10.59 2.05 -5.45
N ALA A 22 -10.40 2.39 -4.16
CA ALA A 22 -9.59 1.58 -3.26
C ALA A 22 -10.15 0.16 -3.12
N LYS A 23 -11.46 0.03 -2.95
CA LYS A 23 -12.13 -1.27 -2.85
C LYS A 23 -11.98 -2.08 -4.13
N ARG A 24 -12.12 -1.44 -5.30
CA ARG A 24 -11.95 -2.11 -6.58
C ARG A 24 -10.54 -2.66 -6.77
N ILE A 25 -9.53 -1.90 -6.35
CA ILE A 25 -8.14 -2.36 -6.40
C ILE A 25 -7.96 -3.58 -5.48
N MET A 26 -8.49 -3.51 -4.26
CA MET A 26 -8.41 -4.65 -3.33
C MET A 26 -9.11 -5.88 -3.88
N GLU A 27 -10.26 -5.72 -4.52
CA GLU A 27 -10.99 -6.82 -5.15
C GLU A 27 -10.16 -7.49 -6.25
N LYS A 28 -9.48 -6.70 -7.06
CA LYS A 28 -8.60 -7.23 -8.11
C LYS A 28 -7.41 -8.00 -7.54
N CYS A 29 -6.86 -7.51 -6.43
CA CYS A 29 -5.80 -8.24 -5.72
C CYS A 29 -6.33 -9.54 -5.12
N ALA A 30 -7.51 -9.52 -4.51
CA ALA A 30 -8.14 -10.70 -3.93
C ALA A 30 -8.47 -11.75 -5.00
N ALA A 31 -8.91 -11.31 -6.17
CA ALA A 31 -9.23 -12.19 -7.29
C ALA A 31 -7.99 -12.68 -8.05
N ARG A 32 -6.78 -12.24 -7.63
CA ARG A 32 -5.51 -12.60 -8.27
C ARG A 32 -5.40 -12.11 -9.72
N GLU A 33 -6.17 -11.12 -10.10
CA GLU A 33 -6.03 -10.46 -11.39
C GLU A 33 -4.74 -9.66 -11.46
N ILE A 34 -4.32 -9.10 -10.33
CA ILE A 34 -3.05 -8.41 -10.15
C ILE A 34 -2.41 -8.87 -8.85
N THR A 35 -1.09 -8.81 -8.78
CA THR A 35 -0.36 -9.11 -7.54
C THR A 35 -0.23 -7.84 -6.72
N GLY A 36 -0.84 -7.83 -5.54
CA GLY A 36 -0.75 -6.73 -4.60
C GLY A 36 0.31 -7.01 -3.54
N ILE A 37 1.10 -5.99 -3.22
CA ILE A 37 2.17 -6.05 -2.22
C ILE A 37 1.92 -4.96 -1.18
N LEU A 38 2.04 -5.33 0.09
CA LEU A 38 2.05 -4.37 1.21
C LEU A 38 3.39 -4.45 1.92
N ALA A 39 3.91 -3.31 2.32
CA ALA A 39 5.08 -3.28 3.18
C ALA A 39 4.70 -3.77 4.58
N ALA A 40 5.58 -4.56 5.22
CA ALA A 40 5.28 -5.15 6.53
C ALA A 40 4.93 -4.11 7.58
N HIS A 41 5.57 -2.94 7.57
CA HIS A 41 5.29 -1.89 8.55
C HIS A 41 3.88 -1.30 8.41
N SER A 42 3.23 -1.49 7.26
CA SER A 42 1.85 -1.06 7.06
C SER A 42 0.89 -1.81 7.97
N ILE A 43 1.18 -3.05 8.31
CA ILE A 43 0.29 -3.88 9.14
C ILE A 43 0.12 -3.30 10.55
N PRO A 44 1.18 -3.09 11.36
CA PRO A 44 0.99 -2.46 12.68
C PRO A 44 0.45 -1.04 12.59
N ASN A 45 0.81 -0.28 11.56
CA ASN A 45 0.26 1.06 11.37
C ASN A 45 -1.25 1.02 11.14
N LEU A 46 -1.73 0.10 10.30
CA LEU A 46 -3.16 -0.10 10.07
C LEU A 46 -3.87 -0.51 11.36
N PHE A 47 -3.27 -1.42 12.12
CA PHE A 47 -3.86 -1.87 13.39
C PHE A 47 -4.13 -0.69 14.32
N TYR A 48 -3.17 0.23 14.41
CA TYR A 48 -3.32 1.43 15.24
C TYR A 48 -4.33 2.42 14.65
N ILE A 49 -4.19 2.76 13.37
CA ILE A 49 -5.03 3.78 12.71
C ILE A 49 -6.51 3.39 12.73
N LEU A 50 -6.81 2.12 12.49
CA LEU A 50 -8.19 1.63 12.40
C LEU A 50 -8.88 1.42 13.75
N ARG A 51 -8.22 1.74 14.87
CA ARG A 51 -8.79 1.60 16.22
C ARG A 51 -10.05 2.43 16.43
N LYS A 52 -10.22 3.52 15.66
CA LYS A 52 -11.40 4.38 15.74
C LYS A 52 -12.62 3.79 15.04
N ASN A 53 -12.40 2.87 14.11
CA ASN A 53 -13.44 2.33 13.25
C ASN A 53 -13.83 0.89 13.64
N PHE A 54 -12.92 0.15 14.24
CA PHE A 54 -13.07 -1.28 14.49
C PHE A 54 -12.53 -1.68 15.86
N SER A 55 -13.16 -2.69 16.47
CA SER A 55 -12.67 -3.30 17.71
C SER A 55 -11.33 -4.00 17.47
N GLN A 56 -10.65 -4.37 18.56
CA GLN A 56 -9.40 -5.12 18.45
C GLN A 56 -9.61 -6.46 17.72
N GLU A 57 -10.70 -7.16 18.03
CA GLU A 57 -11.03 -8.44 17.40
C GLU A 57 -11.29 -8.28 15.90
N GLU A 58 -12.07 -7.26 15.54
CA GLU A 58 -12.34 -6.94 14.14
C GLU A 58 -11.06 -6.60 13.37
N ARG A 59 -10.19 -5.81 13.97
CA ARG A 59 -8.90 -5.44 13.34
C ARG A 59 -8.01 -6.64 13.11
N ARG A 60 -7.94 -7.56 14.07
CA ARG A 60 -7.17 -8.80 13.92
C ARG A 60 -7.68 -9.62 12.74
N PHE A 61 -8.99 -9.74 12.62
CA PHE A 61 -9.62 -10.45 11.51
C PHE A 61 -9.32 -9.78 10.17
N LEU A 62 -9.53 -8.47 10.08
CA LEU A 62 -9.32 -7.72 8.85
C LEU A 62 -7.86 -7.78 8.38
N LEU A 63 -6.91 -7.58 9.29
CA LEU A 63 -5.49 -7.60 8.92
C LEU A 63 -5.00 -8.99 8.54
N LYS A 64 -5.54 -10.02 9.18
CA LYS A 64 -5.23 -11.40 8.78
C LYS A 64 -5.70 -11.66 7.34
N ASN A 65 -6.88 -11.16 6.99
CA ASN A 65 -7.39 -11.26 5.62
C ASN A 65 -6.50 -10.50 4.62
N LEU A 66 -5.96 -9.34 5.00
CA LEU A 66 -5.03 -8.62 4.15
C LEU A 66 -3.79 -9.46 3.83
N CYS A 67 -3.30 -10.22 4.81
CA CYS A 67 -2.15 -11.10 4.59
C CYS A 67 -2.45 -12.25 3.62
N GLU A 68 -3.72 -12.59 3.43
CA GLU A 68 -4.14 -13.57 2.44
C GLU A 68 -4.29 -12.96 1.04
N ILE A 69 -4.70 -11.69 0.98
CA ILE A 69 -4.93 -10.97 -0.28
C ILE A 69 -3.62 -10.45 -0.87
N PHE A 70 -2.74 -9.93 -0.03
CA PHE A 70 -1.49 -9.27 -0.42
C PHE A 70 -0.28 -10.10 -0.04
N GLN A 71 0.78 -9.94 -0.82
CA GLN A 71 2.10 -10.40 -0.40
C GLN A 71 2.67 -9.34 0.55
N ILE A 72 3.14 -9.78 1.70
CA ILE A 72 3.73 -8.86 2.68
C ILE A 72 5.24 -8.83 2.44
N SER A 73 5.76 -7.65 2.07
CA SER A 73 7.19 -7.45 1.87
C SER A 73 7.84 -7.20 3.23
N ASP A 74 8.78 -8.04 3.62
CA ASP A 74 9.39 -7.99 4.94
C ASP A 74 10.14 -6.69 5.19
N LEU A 75 10.27 -6.33 6.47
CA LEU A 75 11.04 -5.19 6.93
C LEU A 75 12.35 -5.73 7.50
N ASN A 76 13.48 -5.40 6.87
CA ASN A 76 14.78 -5.86 7.32
C ASN A 76 15.74 -4.69 7.50
N GLU A 77 16.90 -4.96 8.11
CA GLU A 77 17.91 -3.94 8.40
C GLU A 77 18.35 -3.20 7.13
N LYS A 78 18.56 -3.94 6.05
CA LYS A 78 19.04 -3.34 4.79
C LYS A 78 18.05 -2.28 4.28
N LYS A 79 16.77 -2.58 4.28
CA LYS A 79 15.73 -1.64 3.84
C LYS A 79 15.64 -0.44 4.78
N ILE A 80 15.73 -0.68 6.08
CA ILE A 80 15.66 0.38 7.09
C ILE A 80 16.82 1.37 6.89
N VAL A 81 18.04 0.86 6.78
CA VAL A 81 19.23 1.69 6.59
C VAL A 81 19.14 2.47 5.29
N ALA A 82 18.74 1.80 4.19
CA ALA A 82 18.60 2.44 2.89
C ALA A 82 17.59 3.58 2.93
N ALA A 83 16.44 3.38 3.57
CA ALA A 83 15.41 4.41 3.69
C ALA A 83 15.88 5.58 4.57
N LEU A 84 16.60 5.30 5.65
CA LEU A 84 17.15 6.35 6.52
C LEU A 84 18.19 7.21 5.82
N GLU A 85 18.97 6.64 4.90
CA GLU A 85 20.00 7.34 4.15
C GLU A 85 19.42 8.07 2.92
N ASN A 86 18.19 7.79 2.54
CA ASN A 86 17.58 8.35 1.33
C ASN A 86 16.95 9.71 1.61
N ASN A 87 17.70 10.78 1.34
CA ASN A 87 17.26 12.16 1.56
C ASN A 87 16.21 12.64 0.54
N ALA A 88 15.91 11.85 -0.49
CA ALA A 88 14.90 12.19 -1.48
C ALA A 88 13.46 12.05 -0.94
N PHE A 89 13.31 11.31 0.16
CA PHE A 89 12.03 11.15 0.85
C PHE A 89 12.02 11.94 2.15
N SER A 90 11.04 12.83 2.30
CA SER A 90 10.85 13.57 3.55
C SER A 90 10.21 12.68 4.63
N ASP A 91 9.45 11.66 4.23
CA ASP A 91 8.81 10.72 5.13
C ASP A 91 9.52 9.37 5.07
N PHE A 92 10.02 8.94 6.22
CA PHE A 92 10.76 7.67 6.35
C PHE A 92 9.90 6.46 5.97
N GLU A 93 8.63 6.45 6.37
CA GLU A 93 7.74 5.32 6.07
C GLU A 93 7.48 5.19 4.56
N ASP A 94 7.34 6.31 3.86
CA ASP A 94 7.21 6.31 2.40
C ASP A 94 8.48 5.77 1.75
N GLY A 95 9.63 6.13 2.28
CA GLY A 95 10.91 5.59 1.83
C GLY A 95 11.00 4.08 2.01
N LEU A 96 10.48 3.56 3.12
CA LEU A 96 10.42 2.11 3.34
C LEU A 96 9.49 1.43 2.34
N GLN A 97 8.37 2.05 2.02
CA GLN A 97 7.47 1.51 1.00
C GLN A 97 8.16 1.45 -0.36
N GLU A 98 8.93 2.46 -0.71
CA GLU A 98 9.69 2.44 -1.96
C GLU A 98 10.71 1.31 -1.96
N GLU A 99 11.44 1.09 -0.86
CA GLU A 99 12.40 -0.01 -0.78
C GLU A 99 11.72 -1.37 -0.98
N CYS A 100 10.53 -1.55 -0.43
CA CYS A 100 9.73 -2.76 -0.66
C CYS A 100 9.33 -2.90 -2.12
N ALA A 101 8.93 -1.82 -2.76
CA ALA A 101 8.52 -1.82 -4.17
C ALA A 101 9.70 -2.17 -5.08
N VAL A 102 10.88 -1.62 -4.80
CA VAL A 102 12.10 -1.91 -5.56
C VAL A 102 12.49 -3.38 -5.43
N GLU A 103 12.52 -3.90 -4.22
CA GLU A 103 12.89 -5.30 -3.99
C GLU A 103 11.94 -6.26 -4.69
N ALA A 104 10.65 -5.98 -4.64
CA ALA A 104 9.62 -6.81 -5.26
C ALA A 104 9.52 -6.61 -6.77
N MET A 105 10.28 -5.70 -7.33
CA MET A 105 10.22 -5.33 -8.76
C MET A 105 8.78 -4.96 -9.16
N ALA A 106 8.10 -4.18 -8.31
CA ALA A 106 6.74 -3.74 -8.59
C ALA A 106 6.70 -2.83 -9.82
N ASP A 107 5.66 -2.97 -10.62
CA ASP A 107 5.46 -2.12 -11.79
C ASP A 107 5.05 -0.71 -11.37
N TYR A 108 4.30 -0.60 -10.28
CA TYR A 108 3.77 0.67 -9.78
C TYR A 108 3.74 0.71 -8.26
N ILE A 109 3.86 1.93 -7.74
CA ILE A 109 3.40 2.28 -6.39
C ILE A 109 2.05 2.99 -6.57
N VAL A 110 1.00 2.42 -6.00
CA VAL A 110 -0.35 2.99 -6.08
C VAL A 110 -0.59 3.85 -4.86
N THR A 111 -0.79 5.14 -5.07
CA THR A 111 -1.02 6.11 -4.00
C THR A 111 -1.93 7.22 -4.48
N ARG A 112 -2.70 7.83 -3.57
CA ARG A 112 -3.47 9.03 -3.90
C ARG A 112 -2.68 10.32 -3.63
N ASN A 113 -1.45 10.18 -3.14
CA ASN A 113 -0.56 11.32 -2.83
C ASN A 113 0.76 11.19 -3.60
N PRO A 114 0.75 11.34 -4.94
CA PRO A 114 1.97 11.14 -5.75
C PRO A 114 3.13 12.04 -5.35
N ALA A 115 2.84 13.24 -4.79
CA ALA A 115 3.87 14.17 -4.36
C ALA A 115 4.79 13.58 -3.29
N ASP A 116 4.28 12.68 -2.44
CA ASP A 116 5.06 12.01 -1.40
C ASP A 116 6.08 11.03 -2.00
N PHE A 117 5.91 10.65 -3.27
CA PHE A 117 6.75 9.71 -3.99
C PHE A 117 7.40 10.30 -5.23
N LYS A 118 7.51 11.63 -5.32
CA LYS A 118 7.97 12.32 -6.54
C LYS A 118 9.37 11.92 -7.01
N HIS A 119 10.21 11.41 -6.12
CA HIS A 119 11.57 10.96 -6.45
C HIS A 119 11.69 9.43 -6.44
N SER A 120 10.57 8.73 -6.54
CA SER A 120 10.56 7.27 -6.49
C SER A 120 11.26 6.65 -7.69
N ARG A 121 12.01 5.57 -7.44
CA ARG A 121 12.62 4.72 -8.47
C ARG A 121 11.58 3.83 -9.16
N VAL A 122 10.39 3.68 -8.58
CA VAL A 122 9.30 2.90 -9.13
C VAL A 122 8.21 3.87 -9.58
N LYS A 123 7.61 3.60 -10.72
CA LYS A 123 6.57 4.46 -11.30
C LYS A 123 5.38 4.56 -10.34
N VAL A 124 4.90 5.79 -10.13
CA VAL A 124 3.80 6.10 -9.21
C VAL A 124 2.52 6.31 -10.01
N ILE A 125 1.40 5.79 -9.54
CA ILE A 125 0.13 5.87 -10.23
C ILE A 125 -1.01 6.14 -9.23
N LEU A 126 -2.00 6.93 -9.64
CA LEU A 126 -3.21 7.15 -8.85
C LEU A 126 -4.14 5.95 -8.97
N PRO A 127 -5.00 5.70 -7.96
CA PRO A 127 -5.94 4.57 -8.01
C PRO A 127 -6.82 4.54 -9.27
N ASP A 128 -7.41 5.66 -9.65
CA ASP A 128 -8.27 5.72 -10.83
C ASP A 128 -7.49 5.50 -12.12
N GLU A 129 -6.26 6.01 -12.19
CA GLU A 129 -5.38 5.78 -13.33
C GLU A 129 -5.02 4.30 -13.48
N LEU A 130 -4.72 3.64 -12.36
CA LEU A 130 -4.43 2.20 -12.39
C LEU A 130 -5.63 1.41 -12.92
N LEU A 131 -6.82 1.72 -12.43
CA LEU A 131 -8.03 1.02 -12.87
C LEU A 131 -8.26 1.21 -14.36
N ARG A 132 -8.02 2.41 -14.91
CA ARG A 132 -8.10 2.66 -16.34
C ARG A 132 -7.06 1.86 -17.13
N GLU A 133 -5.83 1.77 -16.61
CA GLU A 133 -4.78 0.96 -17.26
C GLU A 133 -5.18 -0.52 -17.34
N LEU A 134 -5.77 -1.04 -16.28
CA LEU A 134 -6.20 -2.43 -16.22
C LEU A 134 -7.34 -2.73 -17.19
N GLU A 135 -8.22 -1.76 -17.44
CA GLU A 135 -9.35 -1.91 -18.37
C GLU A 135 -8.91 -1.97 -19.83
N LYS A 136 -7.72 -1.48 -20.18
CA LYS A 136 -7.17 -1.51 -21.54
C LYS A 136 -6.68 -2.89 -21.95
N ASN A 137 -6.53 -3.78 -21.01
CA ASN A 137 -6.00 -5.12 -21.25
C ASN A 137 -7.15 -6.19 -21.33
#